data_180f2128a743fd983ce2a1416de21d46
#
_entry.id   180f2128a743fd983ce2a1416de21d46
#
_cell.length_a   1.000
_cell.length_b   1.000
_cell.length_c   1.000
_cell.angle_alpha   90.00
_cell.angle_beta   90.00
_cell.angle_gamma   90.00
#
_symmetry.space_group_name_H-M   'P 1'
#
loop_
_entity.id
_entity.type
_entity.pdbx_description
1 polymer ?
#
loop_
_entity_poly.entity_id
_entity_poly.type
_entity_poly.pdbx_seq_one_letter_code
_entity_poly.pdbx_strand_id
1 'polypeptide(L)'
;MKWITHKVNKLKQSSLAKDSFWSVFGNGMGNVILLVTSMLVARMLKKDLFGEFGMVKNTMFYIASFSTFGLGYTSTKFIAHAIEEHRSGVSSIVRAVSIITLVSSLIMSALLLLFAEQLALYIQTPQLAQPFRFLGLILITKAVSTTQTGILAGYKAFKPLGINTIISSLVLLVVSLPLTHFMDVYGALLGLLSSQLVLCIANGIIIKRISRTQNDFHKKSLSPTIKKILKFSLPVALQELSYTMCNWGAMLLISKYAAIGEVGLFTAATQWGAIILFIPTLLQNVILSYLSGLTKNTKYHQRFLWQMMALNLICSILPFLGILALSGVITSFYGNSFADLRVVINVYAFATIPMCLTSVLQADLLAKGHNWMLFILRTIRDVVIVVTAYLLFSTQPEQSTALNLSLINVVAYSLSAITLFVFLQRATNKITTKTNTNSSMHTQEETQ
;
A
#
# COMPACT_ATOMS: atom_id res chain seq x y z
N MET A 1 25.17 -29.01 -14.33
CA MET A 1 23.84 -29.51 -13.93
C MET A 1 23.75 -29.88 -12.44
N LYS A 2 24.67 -30.67 -11.86
CA LYS A 2 24.68 -31.05 -10.43
C LYS A 2 24.78 -29.88 -9.46
N TRP A 3 25.43 -28.77 -9.80
CA TRP A 3 25.55 -27.57 -8.97
C TRP A 3 24.20 -26.77 -8.84
N ILE A 4 23.45 -26.73 -9.94
CA ILE A 4 22.12 -26.08 -9.96
C ILE A 4 21.13 -26.92 -9.17
N THR A 5 21.14 -28.24 -9.29
CA THR A 5 20.28 -29.15 -8.52
C THR A 5 20.60 -29.13 -7.03
N HIS A 6 21.87 -29.01 -6.65
CA HIS A 6 22.27 -28.87 -5.24
C HIS A 6 21.83 -27.54 -4.63
N LYS A 7 21.92 -26.43 -5.39
CA LYS A 7 21.47 -25.10 -4.98
C LYS A 7 19.95 -25.00 -4.93
N VAL A 8 19.23 -25.64 -5.85
CA VAL A 8 17.76 -25.74 -5.85
C VAL A 8 17.25 -26.62 -4.69
N ASN A 9 17.92 -27.70 -4.38
CA ASN A 9 17.57 -28.52 -3.22
C ASN A 9 17.87 -27.82 -1.89
N LYS A 10 18.93 -27.02 -1.80
CA LYS A 10 19.23 -26.19 -0.63
C LYS A 10 18.25 -25.03 -0.47
N LEU A 11 17.73 -24.48 -1.58
CA LEU A 11 16.64 -23.49 -1.58
C LEU A 11 15.28 -24.12 -1.19
N LYS A 12 15.00 -25.36 -1.58
CA LYS A 12 13.80 -26.09 -1.14
C LYS A 12 13.79 -26.39 0.38
N GLN A 13 14.95 -26.51 1.00
CA GLN A 13 15.10 -26.69 2.45
C GLN A 13 15.24 -25.34 3.19
N SER A 14 15.38 -24.19 2.52
CA SER A 14 15.56 -22.92 3.21
C SER A 14 14.22 -22.42 3.77
N SER A 15 14.20 -22.07 5.05
CA SER A 15 13.08 -21.39 5.71
C SER A 15 12.58 -20.17 4.92
N LEU A 16 13.49 -19.47 4.26
CA LEU A 16 13.23 -18.33 3.38
C LEU A 16 12.26 -18.62 2.22
N ALA A 17 12.42 -19.76 1.51
CA ALA A 17 11.51 -20.10 0.42
C ALA A 17 10.09 -20.41 0.96
N LYS A 18 10.00 -21.08 2.10
CA LYS A 18 8.73 -21.39 2.77
C LYS A 18 8.04 -20.12 3.30
N ASP A 19 8.81 -19.22 3.88
CA ASP A 19 8.32 -17.96 4.44
C ASP A 19 7.85 -17.04 3.31
N SER A 20 8.61 -16.95 2.21
CA SER A 20 8.21 -16.19 1.01
C SER A 20 6.95 -16.77 0.37
N PHE A 21 6.85 -18.11 0.27
CA PHE A 21 5.64 -18.75 -0.25
C PHE A 21 4.41 -18.38 0.57
N TRP A 22 4.46 -18.49 1.91
CA TRP A 22 3.32 -18.15 2.76
C TRP A 22 2.99 -16.66 2.73
N SER A 23 3.99 -15.79 2.61
CA SER A 23 3.76 -14.35 2.47
C SER A 23 3.03 -14.02 1.17
N VAL A 24 3.46 -14.59 0.03
CA VAL A 24 2.83 -14.35 -1.28
C VAL A 24 1.47 -15.03 -1.36
N PHE A 25 1.38 -16.31 -1.01
CA PHE A 25 0.17 -17.11 -1.12
C PHE A 25 -0.94 -16.60 -0.17
N GLY A 26 -0.60 -16.35 1.10
CA GLY A 26 -1.56 -15.89 2.10
C GLY A 26 -2.15 -14.51 1.76
N ASN A 27 -1.30 -13.56 1.41
CA ASN A 27 -1.75 -12.22 1.00
C ASN A 27 -2.46 -12.26 -0.36
N GLY A 28 -1.98 -13.03 -1.32
CA GLY A 28 -2.59 -13.18 -2.64
C GLY A 28 -4.00 -13.77 -2.55
N MET A 29 -4.15 -14.89 -1.84
CA MET A 29 -5.46 -15.51 -1.63
C MET A 29 -6.42 -14.59 -0.86
N GLY A 30 -5.92 -13.91 0.19
CA GLY A 30 -6.71 -12.93 0.92
C GLY A 30 -7.21 -11.79 0.03
N ASN A 31 -6.36 -11.27 -0.86
CA ASN A 31 -6.75 -10.21 -1.81
C ASN A 31 -7.77 -10.70 -2.85
N VAL A 32 -7.66 -11.94 -3.33
CA VAL A 32 -8.64 -12.53 -4.24
C VAL A 32 -10.00 -12.66 -3.55
N ILE A 33 -10.05 -13.19 -2.32
CA ILE A 33 -11.29 -13.30 -1.54
C ILE A 33 -11.89 -11.91 -1.29
N LEU A 34 -11.04 -10.93 -0.92
CA LEU A 34 -11.47 -9.54 -0.71
C LEU A 34 -12.09 -8.95 -1.98
N LEU A 35 -11.48 -9.17 -3.17
CA LEU A 35 -12.02 -8.70 -4.44
C LEU A 35 -13.37 -9.33 -4.74
N VAL A 36 -13.47 -10.67 -4.64
CA VAL A 36 -14.73 -11.40 -4.90
C VAL A 36 -15.82 -10.89 -3.95
N THR A 37 -15.50 -10.74 -2.65
CA THR A 37 -16.44 -10.18 -1.68
C THR A 37 -16.89 -8.78 -2.08
N SER A 38 -15.97 -7.93 -2.49
CA SER A 38 -16.28 -6.56 -2.91
C SER A 38 -17.15 -6.50 -4.15
N MET A 39 -16.94 -7.41 -5.13
CA MET A 39 -17.80 -7.51 -6.32
C MET A 39 -19.23 -7.94 -5.95
N LEU A 40 -19.36 -8.92 -5.07
CA LEU A 40 -20.67 -9.39 -4.61
C LEU A 40 -21.41 -8.29 -3.81
N VAL A 41 -20.71 -7.61 -2.90
CA VAL A 41 -21.26 -6.46 -2.16
C VAL A 41 -21.65 -5.33 -3.13
N ALA A 42 -20.82 -5.02 -4.13
CA ALA A 42 -21.12 -4.00 -5.13
C ALA A 42 -22.38 -4.33 -5.93
N ARG A 43 -22.55 -5.60 -6.32
CA ARG A 43 -23.74 -6.06 -7.03
C ARG A 43 -25.02 -5.93 -6.18
N MET A 44 -24.93 -6.21 -4.87
CA MET A 44 -26.04 -6.09 -3.93
C MET A 44 -26.43 -4.64 -3.66
N LEU A 45 -25.44 -3.78 -3.39
CA LEU A 45 -25.62 -2.37 -3.06
C LEU A 45 -25.96 -1.49 -4.26
N LYS A 46 -25.67 -1.93 -5.48
CA LYS A 46 -25.70 -1.11 -6.70
C LYS A 46 -24.68 0.04 -6.63
N LYS A 47 -24.58 0.85 -7.71
CA LYS A 47 -23.55 1.87 -7.91
C LYS A 47 -23.48 2.89 -6.77
N ASP A 48 -24.61 3.46 -6.37
CA ASP A 48 -24.65 4.60 -5.43
C ASP A 48 -24.34 4.18 -4.00
N LEU A 49 -25.02 3.18 -3.46
CA LEU A 49 -24.73 2.66 -2.11
C LEU A 49 -23.33 2.03 -2.02
N PHE A 50 -22.83 1.44 -3.12
CA PHE A 50 -21.45 0.99 -3.16
C PHE A 50 -20.46 2.15 -3.19
N GLY A 51 -20.85 3.29 -3.77
CA GLY A 51 -20.12 4.55 -3.68
C GLY A 51 -20.02 5.06 -2.24
N GLU A 52 -21.12 5.05 -1.50
CA GLU A 52 -21.16 5.37 -0.07
C GLU A 52 -20.24 4.45 0.75
N PHE A 53 -20.38 3.14 0.56
CA PHE A 53 -19.50 2.15 1.19
C PHE A 53 -18.02 2.37 0.83
N GLY A 54 -17.73 2.62 -0.46
CA GLY A 54 -16.40 2.90 -0.96
C GLY A 54 -15.80 4.14 -0.33
N MET A 55 -16.59 5.22 -0.22
CA MET A 55 -16.17 6.47 0.42
C MET A 55 -15.79 6.25 1.89
N VAL A 56 -16.66 5.60 2.66
CA VAL A 56 -16.42 5.29 4.08
C VAL A 56 -15.21 4.36 4.23
N LYS A 57 -15.16 3.26 3.47
CA LYS A 57 -14.06 2.30 3.49
C LYS A 57 -12.70 2.94 3.15
N ASN A 58 -12.63 3.74 2.09
CA ASN A 58 -11.36 4.38 1.69
C ASN A 58 -10.94 5.45 2.69
N THR A 59 -11.88 6.24 3.24
CA THR A 59 -11.61 7.16 4.34
C THR A 59 -10.98 6.42 5.53
N MET A 60 -11.49 5.23 5.88
CA MET A 60 -10.87 4.38 6.92
C MET A 60 -9.42 4.03 6.58
N PHE A 61 -9.16 3.55 5.35
CA PHE A 61 -7.80 3.15 4.96
C PHE A 61 -6.83 4.32 5.04
N TYR A 62 -7.23 5.48 4.56
CA TYR A 62 -6.40 6.67 4.58
C TYR A 62 -6.16 7.18 6.01
N ILE A 63 -7.19 7.33 6.83
CA ILE A 63 -7.03 7.78 8.23
C ILE A 63 -6.28 6.73 9.07
N ALA A 64 -6.49 5.43 8.85
CA ALA A 64 -5.71 4.38 9.53
C ALA A 64 -4.23 4.44 9.16
N SER A 65 -3.88 4.75 7.91
CA SER A 65 -2.49 4.97 7.48
C SER A 65 -1.83 6.11 8.26
N PHE A 66 -2.55 7.21 8.47
CA PHE A 66 -2.11 8.29 9.38
C PHE A 66 -1.88 7.80 10.80
N SER A 67 -2.85 7.08 11.36
CA SER A 67 -2.80 6.62 12.75
C SER A 67 -1.60 5.72 13.03
N THR A 68 -1.15 4.98 12.04
CA THR A 68 -0.03 4.05 12.23
C THR A 68 1.33 4.72 12.15
N PHE A 69 1.47 5.96 11.65
CA PHE A 69 2.75 6.65 11.50
C PHE A 69 3.87 5.78 10.89
N GLY A 70 3.54 4.89 9.95
CA GLY A 70 4.49 3.93 9.40
C GLY A 70 5.01 2.89 10.40
N LEU A 71 4.33 2.72 11.56
CA LEU A 71 4.75 1.79 12.62
C LEU A 71 4.74 0.33 12.16
N GLY A 72 3.95 -0.03 11.15
CA GLY A 72 4.03 -1.36 10.54
C GLY A 72 5.44 -1.66 10.03
N TYR A 73 6.01 -0.77 9.21
CA TYR A 73 7.37 -0.90 8.69
C TYR A 73 8.43 -0.77 9.80
N THR A 74 8.26 0.22 10.68
CA THR A 74 9.18 0.48 11.79
C THR A 74 9.27 -0.71 12.75
N SER A 75 8.12 -1.32 13.12
CA SER A 75 8.10 -2.50 13.98
C SER A 75 8.81 -3.68 13.34
N THR A 76 8.58 -3.93 12.05
CA THR A 76 9.27 -4.99 11.31
C THR A 76 10.78 -4.83 11.42
N LYS A 77 11.30 -3.62 11.14
CA LYS A 77 12.74 -3.33 11.17
C LYS A 77 13.34 -3.49 12.56
N PHE A 78 12.74 -2.84 13.58
CA PHE A 78 13.30 -2.85 14.93
C PHE A 78 13.25 -4.23 15.59
N ILE A 79 12.19 -5.00 15.37
CA ILE A 79 12.05 -6.35 15.90
C ILE A 79 13.02 -7.30 15.21
N ALA A 80 13.09 -7.30 13.87
CA ALA A 80 14.02 -8.15 13.13
C ALA A 80 15.48 -7.90 13.56
N HIS A 81 15.88 -6.61 13.65
CA HIS A 81 17.23 -6.21 14.08
C HIS A 81 17.52 -6.64 15.54
N ALA A 82 16.55 -6.48 16.45
CA ALA A 82 16.75 -6.88 17.84
C ALA A 82 16.90 -8.40 17.98
N ILE A 83 16.19 -9.19 17.18
CA ILE A 83 16.31 -10.65 17.15
C ILE A 83 17.66 -11.08 16.56
N GLU A 84 18.09 -10.49 15.44
CA GLU A 84 19.37 -10.83 14.77
C GLU A 84 20.59 -10.51 15.63
N GLU A 85 20.56 -9.42 16.41
CA GLU A 85 21.62 -9.05 17.33
C GLU A 85 21.51 -9.71 18.71
N HIS A 86 20.60 -10.66 18.91
CA HIS A 86 20.34 -11.31 20.23
C HIS A 86 20.12 -10.30 21.35
N ARG A 87 19.56 -9.11 21.03
CA ARG A 87 19.34 -8.04 22.02
C ARG A 87 18.10 -8.35 22.86
N SER A 88 18.23 -8.18 24.15
CA SER A 88 17.07 -8.14 25.07
C SER A 88 16.23 -6.90 24.81
N GLY A 89 14.90 -6.99 25.00
CA GLY A 89 13.98 -5.85 24.94
C GLY A 89 13.05 -5.82 23.73
N VAL A 90 12.90 -6.92 22.99
CA VAL A 90 11.91 -7.06 21.92
C VAL A 90 10.50 -6.82 22.46
N SER A 91 10.18 -7.32 23.65
CA SER A 91 8.90 -7.09 24.33
C SER A 91 8.62 -5.61 24.60
N SER A 92 9.66 -4.82 24.92
CA SER A 92 9.53 -3.36 25.10
C SER A 92 9.24 -2.65 23.78
N ILE A 93 9.82 -3.11 22.65
CA ILE A 93 9.53 -2.58 21.31
C ILE A 93 8.08 -2.87 20.95
N VAL A 94 7.63 -4.13 21.09
CA VAL A 94 6.24 -4.53 20.81
C VAL A 94 5.26 -3.71 21.63
N ARG A 95 5.51 -3.54 22.93
CA ARG A 95 4.66 -2.71 23.82
C ARG A 95 4.65 -1.25 23.41
N ALA A 96 5.81 -0.66 23.12
CA ALA A 96 5.92 0.74 22.72
C ALA A 96 5.15 1.00 21.42
N VAL A 97 5.35 0.17 20.39
CA VAL A 97 4.65 0.28 19.11
C VAL A 97 3.13 0.13 19.28
N SER A 98 2.69 -0.85 20.08
CA SER A 98 1.26 -1.08 20.35
C SER A 98 0.61 0.10 21.07
N ILE A 99 1.30 0.71 22.07
CA ILE A 99 0.79 1.89 22.79
C ILE A 99 0.69 3.08 21.84
N ILE A 100 1.74 3.37 21.06
CA ILE A 100 1.72 4.49 20.10
C ILE A 100 0.54 4.32 19.12
N THR A 101 0.39 3.13 18.54
CA THR A 101 -0.72 2.85 17.60
C THR A 101 -2.08 3.03 18.27
N LEU A 102 -2.26 2.50 19.49
CA LEU A 102 -3.54 2.60 20.18
C LEU A 102 -3.88 4.06 20.49
N VAL A 103 -2.93 4.83 21.04
CA VAL A 103 -3.14 6.25 21.38
C VAL A 103 -3.43 7.07 20.11
N SER A 104 -2.62 6.92 19.07
CA SER A 104 -2.82 7.64 17.81
C SER A 104 -4.15 7.28 17.12
N SER A 105 -4.52 6.00 17.11
CA SER A 105 -5.79 5.57 16.51
C SER A 105 -7.00 6.02 17.31
N LEU A 106 -6.92 6.09 18.63
CA LEU A 106 -7.96 6.68 19.49
C LEU A 106 -8.14 8.17 19.22
N ILE A 107 -7.03 8.91 19.10
CA ILE A 107 -7.08 10.35 18.78
C ILE A 107 -7.74 10.55 17.40
N MET A 108 -7.31 9.80 16.38
CA MET A 108 -7.88 9.92 15.03
C MET A 108 -9.34 9.47 14.97
N SER A 109 -9.71 8.45 15.73
CA SER A 109 -11.10 8.02 15.86
C SER A 109 -11.95 9.10 16.54
N ALA A 110 -11.47 9.73 17.61
CA ALA A 110 -12.16 10.83 18.27
C ALA A 110 -12.33 12.05 17.34
N LEU A 111 -11.28 12.42 16.60
CA LEU A 111 -11.37 13.49 15.60
C LEU A 111 -12.40 13.15 14.52
N LEU A 112 -12.41 11.91 14.01
CA LEU A 112 -13.40 11.50 13.02
C LEU A 112 -14.83 11.55 13.59
N LEU A 113 -15.04 11.14 14.84
CA LEU A 113 -16.35 11.23 15.50
C LEU A 113 -16.82 12.68 15.62
N LEU A 114 -15.92 13.60 15.99
CA LEU A 114 -16.22 15.02 16.15
C LEU A 114 -16.52 15.70 14.80
N PHE A 115 -15.77 15.37 13.76
CA PHE A 115 -15.85 16.03 12.46
C PHE A 115 -16.64 15.22 11.40
N ALA A 116 -17.29 14.12 11.77
CA ALA A 116 -18.04 13.25 10.85
C ALA A 116 -19.14 14.01 10.09
N GLU A 117 -19.87 14.87 10.77
CA GLU A 117 -20.96 15.66 10.19
C GLU A 117 -20.43 16.73 9.24
N GLN A 118 -19.37 17.46 9.64
CA GLN A 118 -18.71 18.45 8.81
C GLN A 118 -18.13 17.84 7.55
N LEU A 119 -17.54 16.64 7.68
CA LEU A 119 -17.02 15.89 6.53
C LEU A 119 -18.15 15.49 5.57
N ALA A 120 -19.24 14.95 6.09
CA ALA A 120 -20.42 14.56 5.30
C ALA A 120 -21.05 15.76 4.57
N LEU A 121 -21.15 16.90 5.24
CA LEU A 121 -21.64 18.16 4.64
C LEU A 121 -20.69 18.68 3.57
N TYR A 122 -19.36 18.62 3.80
CA TYR A 122 -18.36 19.07 2.83
C TYR A 122 -18.44 18.30 1.49
N ILE A 123 -18.71 17.00 1.55
CA ILE A 123 -18.84 16.15 0.36
C ILE A 123 -20.30 16.09 -0.17
N GLN A 124 -21.19 16.93 0.35
CA GLN A 124 -22.60 17.04 -0.05
C GLN A 124 -23.40 15.72 0.09
N THR A 125 -22.99 14.86 1.02
CA THR A 125 -23.66 13.57 1.32
C THR A 125 -23.96 13.46 2.82
N PRO A 126 -24.95 14.21 3.36
CA PRO A 126 -25.25 14.24 4.80
C PRO A 126 -25.56 12.86 5.40
N GLN A 127 -26.12 11.94 4.59
CA GLN A 127 -26.43 10.56 4.98
C GLN A 127 -25.18 9.78 5.42
N LEU A 128 -23.97 10.18 5.03
CA LEU A 128 -22.72 9.53 5.42
C LEU A 128 -22.23 9.91 6.82
N ALA A 129 -22.86 10.89 7.50
CA ALA A 129 -22.46 11.29 8.85
C ALA A 129 -22.48 10.13 9.86
N GLN A 130 -23.53 9.30 9.83
CA GLN A 130 -23.64 8.12 10.70
C GLN A 130 -22.63 7.00 10.30
N PRO A 131 -22.50 6.59 9.02
CA PRO A 131 -21.42 5.70 8.58
C PRO A 131 -20.03 6.18 8.98
N PHE A 132 -19.72 7.47 8.90
CA PHE A 132 -18.43 8.01 9.37
C PHE A 132 -18.25 7.91 10.89
N ARG A 133 -19.30 8.12 11.68
CA ARG A 133 -19.23 7.87 13.13
C ARG A 133 -18.95 6.39 13.43
N PHE A 134 -19.65 5.47 12.76
CA PHE A 134 -19.39 4.03 12.90
C PHE A 134 -17.97 3.63 12.48
N LEU A 135 -17.39 4.34 11.51
CA LEU A 135 -16.03 4.13 11.03
C LEU A 135 -14.97 4.28 12.14
N GLY A 136 -15.20 5.12 13.16
CA GLY A 136 -14.25 5.29 14.26
C GLY A 136 -13.84 3.98 14.93
N LEU A 137 -14.80 3.06 15.14
CA LEU A 137 -14.51 1.73 15.69
C LEU A 137 -13.67 0.86 14.75
N ILE A 138 -13.99 0.88 13.45
CA ILE A 138 -13.27 0.10 12.45
C ILE A 138 -11.84 0.61 12.29
N LEU A 139 -11.64 1.91 12.38
CA LEU A 139 -10.34 2.58 12.27
C LEU A 139 -9.35 2.09 13.33
N ILE A 140 -9.78 1.98 14.59
CA ILE A 140 -8.92 1.49 15.68
C ILE A 140 -8.47 0.05 15.39
N THR A 141 -9.42 -0.83 15.05
CA THR A 141 -9.09 -2.23 14.75
C THR A 141 -8.18 -2.36 13.53
N LYS A 142 -8.38 -1.54 12.50
CA LYS A 142 -7.54 -1.50 11.31
C LYS A 142 -6.12 -1.02 11.61
N ALA A 143 -5.95 0.06 12.38
CA ALA A 143 -4.64 0.56 12.76
C ALA A 143 -3.86 -0.47 13.60
N VAL A 144 -4.53 -1.09 14.58
CA VAL A 144 -3.93 -2.14 15.41
C VAL A 144 -3.55 -3.37 14.57
N SER A 145 -4.43 -3.88 13.71
CA SER A 145 -4.13 -5.03 12.85
C SER A 145 -2.97 -4.77 11.90
N THR A 146 -2.87 -3.56 11.34
CA THR A 146 -1.76 -3.14 10.46
C THR A 146 -0.42 -3.16 11.22
N THR A 147 -0.39 -2.63 12.44
CA THR A 147 0.80 -2.64 13.29
C THR A 147 1.18 -4.06 13.73
N GLN A 148 0.21 -4.90 14.09
CA GLN A 148 0.42 -6.30 14.44
C GLN A 148 0.99 -7.10 13.25
N THR A 149 0.55 -6.79 12.03
CA THR A 149 1.12 -7.38 10.80
C THR A 149 2.61 -7.07 10.69
N GLY A 150 3.02 -5.83 10.95
CA GLY A 150 4.43 -5.45 10.99
C GLY A 150 5.22 -6.14 12.10
N ILE A 151 4.63 -6.31 13.29
CA ILE A 151 5.24 -7.04 14.40
C ILE A 151 5.48 -8.51 14.01
N LEU A 152 4.49 -9.18 13.45
CA LEU A 152 4.61 -10.59 13.01
C LEU A 152 5.62 -10.73 11.86
N ALA A 153 5.68 -9.79 10.93
CA ALA A 153 6.69 -9.76 9.90
C ALA A 153 8.11 -9.61 10.49
N GLY A 154 8.27 -8.78 11.53
CA GLY A 154 9.52 -8.65 12.27
C GLY A 154 9.95 -9.96 12.97
N TYR A 155 9.02 -10.74 13.46
CA TYR A 155 9.25 -12.09 13.99
C TYR A 155 9.47 -13.14 12.89
N LYS A 156 9.40 -12.79 11.61
CA LYS A 156 9.42 -13.72 10.46
C LYS A 156 8.27 -14.76 10.51
N ALA A 157 7.17 -14.44 11.20
CA ALA A 157 6.01 -15.31 11.37
C ALA A 157 5.05 -15.23 10.16
N PHE A 158 5.55 -15.44 8.94
CA PHE A 158 4.80 -15.23 7.69
C PHE A 158 3.68 -16.26 7.50
N LYS A 159 3.88 -17.51 7.95
CA LYS A 159 2.84 -18.55 7.84
C LYS A 159 1.58 -18.21 8.65
N PRO A 160 1.66 -17.94 9.98
CA PRO A 160 0.49 -17.49 10.73
C PRO A 160 -0.14 -16.22 10.16
N LEU A 161 0.68 -15.26 9.70
CA LEU A 161 0.21 -14.03 9.08
C LEU A 161 -0.66 -14.33 7.86
N GLY A 162 -0.18 -15.15 6.92
CA GLY A 162 -0.92 -15.55 5.72
C GLY A 162 -2.22 -16.28 6.05
N ILE A 163 -2.18 -17.21 7.00
CA ILE A 163 -3.39 -17.95 7.45
C ILE A 163 -4.41 -16.98 8.06
N ASN A 164 -3.99 -16.08 8.95
CA ASN A 164 -4.88 -15.11 9.59
C ASN A 164 -5.50 -14.15 8.56
N THR A 165 -4.75 -13.77 7.52
CA THR A 165 -5.26 -12.94 6.40
C THR A 165 -6.35 -13.68 5.64
N ILE A 166 -6.14 -14.97 5.31
CA ILE A 166 -7.15 -15.78 4.63
C ILE A 166 -8.40 -15.94 5.50
N ILE A 167 -8.24 -16.27 6.78
CA ILE A 167 -9.37 -16.44 7.72
C ILE A 167 -10.17 -15.13 7.82
N SER A 168 -9.50 -13.99 7.99
CA SER A 168 -10.19 -12.70 8.09
C SER A 168 -10.92 -12.32 6.81
N SER A 169 -10.36 -12.65 5.63
CA SER A 169 -11.02 -12.42 4.33
C SER A 169 -12.23 -13.34 4.15
N LEU A 170 -12.16 -14.59 4.60
CA LEU A 170 -13.32 -15.51 4.61
C LEU A 170 -14.41 -15.02 5.57
N VAL A 171 -14.05 -14.53 6.75
CA VAL A 171 -15.02 -13.92 7.68
C VAL A 171 -15.70 -12.71 7.03
N LEU A 172 -14.91 -11.86 6.32
CA LEU A 172 -15.50 -10.75 5.56
C LEU A 172 -16.55 -11.27 4.57
N LEU A 173 -16.22 -12.29 3.77
CA LEU A 173 -17.14 -12.87 2.77
C LEU A 173 -18.42 -13.39 3.43
N VAL A 174 -18.28 -14.25 4.45
CA VAL A 174 -19.40 -14.97 5.08
C VAL A 174 -20.30 -14.02 5.88
N VAL A 175 -19.71 -12.98 6.53
CA VAL A 175 -20.48 -12.06 7.39
C VAL A 175 -21.04 -10.89 6.57
N SER A 176 -20.27 -10.33 5.61
CA SER A 176 -20.74 -9.15 4.90
C SER A 176 -21.91 -9.44 3.97
N LEU A 177 -21.95 -10.59 3.28
CA LEU A 177 -23.00 -10.86 2.30
C LEU A 177 -24.42 -10.92 2.93
N PRO A 178 -24.67 -11.74 3.98
CA PRO A 178 -25.97 -11.75 4.62
C PRO A 178 -26.33 -10.39 5.24
N LEU A 179 -25.36 -9.75 5.95
CA LEU A 179 -25.65 -8.48 6.58
C LEU A 179 -25.91 -7.36 5.57
N THR A 180 -25.21 -7.33 4.42
CA THR A 180 -25.47 -6.37 3.35
C THR A 180 -26.87 -6.55 2.77
N HIS A 181 -27.39 -7.78 2.70
CA HIS A 181 -28.74 -8.03 2.23
C HIS A 181 -29.82 -7.40 3.12
N PHE A 182 -29.60 -7.39 4.44
CA PHE A 182 -30.59 -6.88 5.41
C PHE A 182 -30.35 -5.43 5.83
N MET A 183 -29.12 -4.94 5.75
CA MET A 183 -28.72 -3.66 6.34
C MET A 183 -27.93 -2.77 5.36
N ASP A 184 -27.91 -3.08 4.07
CA ASP A 184 -27.24 -2.32 3.02
C ASP A 184 -25.77 -1.96 3.39
N VAL A 185 -25.42 -0.68 3.33
CA VAL A 185 -24.08 -0.17 3.62
C VAL A 185 -23.61 -0.54 5.03
N TYR A 186 -24.50 -0.48 6.03
CA TYR A 186 -24.15 -0.84 7.41
C TYR A 186 -23.78 -2.31 7.54
N GLY A 187 -24.48 -3.19 6.81
CA GLY A 187 -24.14 -4.61 6.76
C GLY A 187 -22.74 -4.87 6.20
N ALA A 188 -22.38 -4.19 5.13
CA ALA A 188 -21.03 -4.27 4.55
C ALA A 188 -19.95 -3.73 5.52
N LEU A 189 -20.24 -2.65 6.24
CA LEU A 189 -19.34 -2.08 7.28
C LEU A 189 -19.20 -3.01 8.49
N LEU A 190 -20.27 -3.66 8.93
CA LEU A 190 -20.23 -4.67 10.00
C LEU A 190 -19.40 -5.89 9.59
N GLY A 191 -19.53 -6.34 8.34
CA GLY A 191 -18.67 -7.37 7.77
C GLY A 191 -17.20 -6.97 7.81
N LEU A 192 -16.89 -5.72 7.43
CA LEU A 192 -15.54 -5.17 7.48
C LEU A 192 -15.00 -5.10 8.93
N LEU A 193 -15.81 -4.64 9.89
CA LEU A 193 -15.47 -4.62 11.31
C LEU A 193 -15.15 -6.03 11.83
N SER A 194 -16.04 -6.99 11.55
CA SER A 194 -15.87 -8.38 11.96
C SER A 194 -14.56 -8.99 11.45
N SER A 195 -14.25 -8.76 10.18
CA SER A 195 -12.99 -9.19 9.55
C SER A 195 -11.76 -8.59 10.24
N GLN A 196 -11.77 -7.27 10.49
CA GLN A 196 -10.66 -6.58 11.15
C GLN A 196 -10.51 -7.02 12.61
N LEU A 197 -11.61 -7.27 13.33
CA LEU A 197 -11.59 -7.81 14.70
C LEU A 197 -10.97 -9.21 14.74
N VAL A 198 -11.40 -10.11 13.84
CA VAL A 198 -10.83 -11.47 13.76
C VAL A 198 -9.35 -11.41 13.45
N LEU A 199 -8.92 -10.57 12.51
CA LEU A 199 -7.50 -10.40 12.18
C LEU A 199 -6.71 -9.86 13.39
N CYS A 200 -7.25 -8.87 14.08
CA CYS A 200 -6.65 -8.24 15.25
C CYS A 200 -6.49 -9.27 16.41
N ILE A 201 -7.54 -10.04 16.69
CA ILE A 201 -7.52 -11.06 17.74
C ILE A 201 -6.53 -12.19 17.39
N ALA A 202 -6.61 -12.72 16.16
CA ALA A 202 -5.74 -13.81 15.71
C ALA A 202 -4.26 -13.40 15.75
N ASN A 203 -3.93 -12.22 15.21
CA ASN A 203 -2.56 -11.69 15.26
C ASN A 203 -2.10 -11.45 16.71
N GLY A 204 -2.96 -10.91 17.57
CA GLY A 204 -2.69 -10.67 18.98
C GLY A 204 -2.37 -11.96 19.76
N ILE A 205 -3.12 -13.04 19.52
CA ILE A 205 -2.86 -14.36 20.11
C ILE A 205 -1.47 -14.87 19.70
N ILE A 206 -1.13 -14.79 18.42
CA ILE A 206 0.19 -15.25 17.92
C ILE A 206 1.32 -14.41 18.51
N ILE A 207 1.19 -13.08 18.51
CA ILE A 207 2.19 -12.18 19.12
C ILE A 207 2.41 -12.52 20.59
N LYS A 208 1.33 -12.70 21.36
CA LYS A 208 1.40 -13.09 22.78
C LYS A 208 2.09 -14.44 22.96
N ARG A 209 1.83 -15.42 22.10
CA ARG A 209 2.44 -16.74 22.11
C ARG A 209 3.95 -16.66 21.86
N ILE A 210 4.37 -15.93 20.80
CA ILE A 210 5.78 -15.77 20.44
C ILE A 210 6.52 -15.01 21.56
N SER A 211 5.96 -13.92 22.07
CA SER A 211 6.58 -13.11 23.12
C SER A 211 6.78 -13.89 24.44
N ARG A 212 5.90 -14.83 24.75
CA ARG A 212 6.07 -15.72 25.94
C ARG A 212 7.20 -16.73 25.77
N THR A 213 7.39 -17.24 24.56
CA THR A 213 8.43 -18.27 24.28
C THR A 213 9.83 -17.66 24.27
N GLN A 214 9.98 -16.38 23.98
CA GLN A 214 11.29 -15.72 23.89
C GLN A 214 11.91 -15.31 25.23
N ASN A 215 11.25 -15.57 26.36
CA ASN A 215 11.77 -15.32 27.72
C ASN A 215 12.53 -14.00 27.89
N ASP A 216 12.00 -12.91 27.31
CA ASP A 216 12.64 -11.59 27.34
C ASP A 216 12.34 -10.91 28.69
N PHE A 217 13.05 -11.36 29.76
CA PHE A 217 12.87 -10.85 31.13
C PHE A 217 13.44 -9.44 31.36
N HIS A 218 14.22 -8.90 30.42
CA HIS A 218 14.81 -7.58 30.55
C HIS A 218 13.87 -6.50 30.04
N LYS A 219 13.04 -5.98 30.92
CA LYS A 219 12.20 -4.80 30.65
C LYS A 219 13.09 -3.57 30.49
N LYS A 220 13.45 -3.22 29.25
CA LYS A 220 14.02 -1.90 28.97
C LYS A 220 12.99 -0.80 29.26
N SER A 221 13.47 0.35 29.71
CA SER A 221 12.61 1.51 29.93
C SER A 221 11.82 1.85 28.66
N LEU A 222 10.51 2.10 28.83
CA LEU A 222 9.59 2.29 27.72
C LEU A 222 9.80 3.67 27.05
N SER A 223 10.08 4.72 27.84
CA SER A 223 10.23 6.10 27.38
C SER A 223 11.33 6.28 26.32
N PRO A 224 12.59 5.83 26.54
CA PRO A 224 13.64 5.97 25.52
C PRO A 224 13.34 5.11 24.28
N THR A 225 12.66 3.98 24.44
CA THR A 225 12.24 3.13 23.32
C THR A 225 11.20 3.83 22.46
N ILE A 226 10.18 4.45 23.05
CA ILE A 226 9.16 5.26 22.34
C ILE A 226 9.83 6.41 21.58
N LYS A 227 10.72 7.19 22.23
CA LYS A 227 11.40 8.32 21.61
C LYS A 227 12.23 7.88 20.39
N LYS A 228 12.94 6.76 20.49
CA LYS A 228 13.74 6.19 19.38
C LYS A 228 12.85 5.75 18.21
N ILE A 229 11.73 5.09 18.49
CA ILE A 229 10.77 4.64 17.48
C ILE A 229 10.16 5.86 16.77
N LEU A 230 9.64 6.84 17.50
CA LEU A 230 9.01 8.03 16.93
C LEU A 230 10.01 8.83 16.06
N LYS A 231 11.26 9.03 16.52
CA LYS A 231 12.29 9.72 15.75
C LYS A 231 12.57 9.03 14.40
N PHE A 232 12.55 7.70 14.37
CA PHE A 232 12.74 6.93 13.14
C PHE A 232 11.49 6.91 12.25
N SER A 233 10.30 6.80 12.87
CA SER A 233 9.04 6.70 12.14
C SER A 233 8.62 8.04 11.50
N LEU A 234 9.01 9.18 12.06
CA LEU A 234 8.54 10.49 11.62
C LEU A 234 8.82 10.79 10.13
N PRO A 235 10.03 10.58 9.58
CA PRO A 235 10.28 10.79 8.15
C PRO A 235 9.48 9.84 7.25
N VAL A 236 9.30 8.59 7.67
CA VAL A 236 8.49 7.61 6.95
C VAL A 236 7.01 8.03 6.98
N ALA A 237 6.54 8.47 8.14
CA ALA A 237 5.19 8.96 8.31
C ALA A 237 4.89 10.18 7.43
N LEU A 238 5.81 11.13 7.30
CA LEU A 238 5.65 12.31 6.46
C LEU A 238 5.49 11.96 4.97
N GLN A 239 6.25 10.98 4.47
CA GLN A 239 6.12 10.49 3.09
C GLN A 239 4.77 9.83 2.84
N GLU A 240 4.35 8.95 3.75
CA GLU A 240 3.04 8.29 3.68
C GLU A 240 1.89 9.28 3.87
N LEU A 241 2.08 10.29 4.71
CA LEU A 241 1.13 11.36 4.96
C LEU A 241 0.80 12.12 3.67
N SER A 242 1.81 12.62 2.96
CA SER A 242 1.64 13.37 1.72
C SER A 242 0.86 12.56 0.67
N TYR A 243 1.30 11.33 0.41
CA TYR A 243 0.64 10.40 -0.52
C TYR A 243 -0.82 10.16 -0.15
N THR A 244 -1.05 9.84 1.12
CA THR A 244 -2.38 9.49 1.64
C THR A 244 -3.33 10.68 1.59
N MET A 245 -2.88 11.89 1.98
CA MET A 245 -3.70 13.12 1.91
C MET A 245 -4.11 13.44 0.48
N CYS A 246 -3.19 13.36 -0.46
CA CYS A 246 -3.48 13.67 -1.85
C CYS A 246 -4.48 12.67 -2.45
N ASN A 247 -4.29 11.36 -2.20
CA ASN A 247 -5.23 10.35 -2.70
C ASN A 247 -6.62 10.48 -2.06
N TRP A 248 -6.67 10.73 -0.74
CA TRP A 248 -7.93 10.98 -0.06
C TRP A 248 -8.61 12.25 -0.56
N GLY A 249 -7.84 13.34 -0.72
CA GLY A 249 -8.32 14.58 -1.29
C GLY A 249 -8.90 14.42 -2.69
N ALA A 250 -8.22 13.68 -3.58
CA ALA A 250 -8.73 13.39 -4.92
C ALA A 250 -10.07 12.62 -4.88
N MET A 251 -10.21 11.68 -3.94
CA MET A 251 -11.46 10.94 -3.76
C MET A 251 -12.59 11.81 -3.18
N LEU A 252 -12.29 12.72 -2.24
CA LEU A 252 -13.24 13.70 -1.73
C LEU A 252 -13.74 14.62 -2.86
N LEU A 253 -12.87 15.00 -3.80
CA LEU A 253 -13.25 15.81 -4.96
C LEU A 253 -14.25 15.08 -5.88
N ILE A 254 -14.07 13.76 -6.12
CA ILE A 254 -15.09 12.99 -6.85
C ILE A 254 -16.45 13.11 -6.17
N SER A 255 -16.49 12.86 -4.86
CA SER A 255 -17.75 12.90 -4.10
C SER A 255 -18.38 14.30 -4.04
N LYS A 256 -17.55 15.35 -4.04
CA LYS A 256 -18.02 16.74 -3.98
C LYS A 256 -18.61 17.24 -5.29
N TYR A 257 -18.03 16.87 -6.43
CA TYR A 257 -18.37 17.42 -7.74
C TYR A 257 -19.19 16.47 -8.63
N ALA A 258 -19.41 15.22 -8.19
CA ALA A 258 -20.19 14.24 -8.94
C ALA A 258 -21.10 13.40 -8.05
N ALA A 259 -21.97 12.61 -8.67
CA ALA A 259 -22.78 11.64 -7.94
C ALA A 259 -21.90 10.63 -7.19
N ILE A 260 -22.31 10.23 -5.99
CA ILE A 260 -21.56 9.31 -5.13
C ILE A 260 -21.24 7.96 -5.82
N GLY A 261 -22.04 7.56 -6.81
CA GLY A 261 -21.78 6.40 -7.64
C GLY A 261 -20.45 6.45 -8.41
N GLU A 262 -19.92 7.64 -8.75
CA GLU A 262 -18.61 7.77 -9.37
C GLU A 262 -17.49 7.33 -8.41
N VAL A 263 -17.64 7.58 -7.11
CA VAL A 263 -16.75 7.01 -6.08
C VAL A 263 -16.80 5.48 -6.10
N GLY A 264 -18.00 4.91 -6.33
CA GLY A 264 -18.19 3.46 -6.49
C GLY A 264 -17.43 2.90 -7.68
N LEU A 265 -17.53 3.56 -8.86
CA LEU A 265 -16.79 3.17 -10.06
C LEU A 265 -15.27 3.24 -9.84
N PHE A 266 -14.77 4.34 -9.27
CA PHE A 266 -13.36 4.52 -8.99
C PHE A 266 -12.85 3.51 -7.95
N THR A 267 -13.64 3.24 -6.90
CA THR A 267 -13.30 2.23 -5.88
C THR A 267 -13.20 0.83 -6.48
N ALA A 268 -14.12 0.46 -7.36
CA ALA A 268 -14.06 -0.83 -8.06
C ALA A 268 -12.82 -0.91 -8.97
N ALA A 269 -12.54 0.14 -9.75
CA ALA A 269 -11.39 0.18 -10.65
C ALA A 269 -10.05 0.08 -9.90
N THR A 270 -9.90 0.79 -8.77
CA THR A 270 -8.69 0.74 -7.94
C THR A 270 -8.44 -0.63 -7.33
N GLN A 271 -9.48 -1.41 -7.02
CA GLN A 271 -9.33 -2.78 -6.53
C GLN A 271 -8.74 -3.72 -7.58
N TRP A 272 -9.14 -3.58 -8.84
CA TRP A 272 -8.54 -4.32 -9.96
C TRP A 272 -7.11 -3.88 -10.22
N GLY A 273 -6.83 -2.58 -10.12
CA GLY A 273 -5.46 -2.05 -10.16
C GLY A 273 -4.56 -2.63 -9.07
N ALA A 274 -5.08 -2.79 -7.85
CA ALA A 274 -4.34 -3.37 -6.73
C ALA A 274 -3.92 -4.83 -6.99
N ILE A 275 -4.69 -5.60 -7.77
CA ILE A 275 -4.32 -6.96 -8.18
C ILE A 275 -3.13 -6.92 -9.14
N ILE A 276 -3.13 -6.02 -10.13
CA ILE A 276 -2.01 -5.85 -11.04
C ILE A 276 -0.75 -5.46 -10.27
N LEU A 277 -0.88 -4.52 -9.33
CA LEU A 277 0.23 -3.99 -8.54
C LEU A 277 0.70 -4.95 -7.43
N PHE A 278 0.01 -6.06 -7.17
CA PHE A 278 0.33 -6.98 -6.08
C PHE A 278 1.75 -7.55 -6.18
N ILE A 279 2.11 -8.16 -7.32
CA ILE A 279 3.44 -8.73 -7.53
C ILE A 279 4.53 -7.63 -7.55
N PRO A 280 4.40 -6.53 -8.30
CA PRO A 280 5.33 -5.41 -8.26
C PRO A 280 5.60 -4.87 -6.84
N THR A 281 4.57 -4.74 -6.02
CA THR A 281 4.71 -4.25 -4.63
C THR A 281 5.52 -5.23 -3.77
N LEU A 282 5.33 -6.52 -3.93
CA LEU A 282 6.14 -7.54 -3.22
C LEU A 282 7.61 -7.49 -3.64
N LEU A 283 7.87 -7.23 -4.93
CA LEU A 283 9.23 -7.15 -5.47
C LEU A 283 9.97 -5.89 -5.04
N GLN A 284 9.28 -4.81 -4.67
CA GLN A 284 9.88 -3.51 -4.38
C GLN A 284 10.97 -3.56 -3.31
N ASN A 285 10.76 -4.29 -2.22
CA ASN A 285 11.75 -4.44 -1.15
C ASN A 285 12.98 -5.25 -1.62
N VAL A 286 12.77 -6.25 -2.46
CA VAL A 286 13.84 -7.07 -3.04
C VAL A 286 14.66 -6.21 -3.98
N ILE A 287 14.02 -5.46 -4.88
CA ILE A 287 14.67 -4.55 -5.83
C ILE A 287 15.54 -3.53 -5.08
N LEU A 288 14.98 -2.88 -4.06
CA LEU A 288 15.70 -1.90 -3.25
C LEU A 288 16.94 -2.51 -2.58
N SER A 289 16.83 -3.70 -2.01
CA SER A 289 17.94 -4.38 -1.33
C SER A 289 19.08 -4.70 -2.30
N TYR A 290 18.77 -5.27 -3.47
CA TYR A 290 19.77 -5.61 -4.48
C TYR A 290 20.42 -4.36 -5.10
N LEU A 291 19.63 -3.33 -5.45
CA LEU A 291 20.16 -2.08 -6.00
C LEU A 291 21.10 -1.38 -5.01
N SER A 292 20.77 -1.39 -3.72
CA SER A 292 21.62 -0.82 -2.66
C SER A 292 22.96 -1.54 -2.55
N GLY A 293 23.00 -2.86 -2.74
CA GLY A 293 24.24 -3.64 -2.75
C GLY A 293 25.11 -3.43 -4.00
N LEU A 294 24.50 -3.03 -5.11
CA LEU A 294 25.18 -2.87 -6.42
C LEU A 294 25.64 -1.43 -6.70
N THR A 295 25.45 -0.48 -5.80
CA THR A 295 25.75 0.95 -6.03
C THR A 295 27.21 1.23 -6.42
N LYS A 296 28.15 0.39 -6.00
CA LYS A 296 29.59 0.51 -6.33
C LYS A 296 29.93 0.01 -7.74
N ASN A 297 29.09 -0.77 -8.40
CA ASN A 297 29.35 -1.34 -9.72
C ASN A 297 28.31 -0.89 -10.74
N THR A 298 28.59 0.20 -11.42
CA THR A 298 27.66 0.89 -12.33
C THR A 298 27.10 0.00 -13.44
N LYS A 299 27.91 -0.87 -14.06
CA LYS A 299 27.46 -1.74 -15.15
C LYS A 299 26.45 -2.80 -14.66
N TYR A 300 26.78 -3.49 -13.55
CA TYR A 300 25.87 -4.50 -12.99
C TYR A 300 24.61 -3.87 -12.41
N HIS A 301 24.72 -2.67 -11.79
CA HIS A 301 23.60 -1.91 -11.29
C HIS A 301 22.60 -1.55 -12.41
N GLN A 302 23.09 -0.98 -13.53
CA GLN A 302 22.25 -0.64 -14.67
C GLN A 302 21.60 -1.88 -15.30
N ARG A 303 22.36 -2.96 -15.50
CA ARG A 303 21.82 -4.21 -16.05
C ARG A 303 20.70 -4.76 -15.16
N PHE A 304 20.89 -4.78 -13.85
CA PHE A 304 19.89 -5.23 -12.90
C PHE A 304 18.65 -4.31 -12.90
N LEU A 305 18.85 -3.00 -12.95
CA LEU A 305 17.75 -2.01 -13.04
C LEU A 305 16.88 -2.28 -14.28
N TRP A 306 17.47 -2.45 -15.47
CA TRP A 306 16.75 -2.75 -16.70
C TRP A 306 16.01 -4.09 -16.64
N GLN A 307 16.62 -5.11 -16.04
CA GLN A 307 15.98 -6.41 -15.84
C GLN A 307 14.75 -6.29 -14.92
N MET A 308 14.86 -5.51 -13.86
CA MET A 308 13.74 -5.28 -12.93
C MET A 308 12.65 -4.42 -13.56
N MET A 309 13.00 -3.44 -14.38
CA MET A 309 12.02 -2.67 -15.16
C MET A 309 11.26 -3.57 -16.14
N ALA A 310 11.98 -4.42 -16.89
CA ALA A 310 11.37 -5.37 -17.81
C ALA A 310 10.47 -6.39 -17.08
N LEU A 311 10.92 -6.93 -15.95
CA LEU A 311 10.13 -7.86 -15.14
C LEU A 311 8.84 -7.20 -14.63
N ASN A 312 8.94 -5.99 -14.08
CA ASN A 312 7.76 -5.24 -13.61
C ASN A 312 6.81 -4.87 -14.74
N LEU A 313 7.33 -4.54 -15.93
CA LEU A 313 6.50 -4.33 -17.12
C LEU A 313 5.73 -5.60 -17.50
N ILE A 314 6.37 -6.75 -17.53
CA ILE A 314 5.71 -8.03 -17.83
C ILE A 314 4.65 -8.32 -16.77
N CYS A 315 5.00 -8.15 -15.48
CA CYS A 315 4.08 -8.36 -14.35
C CYS A 315 2.89 -7.38 -14.33
N SER A 316 2.96 -6.23 -15.01
CA SER A 316 1.84 -5.29 -15.13
C SER A 316 1.08 -5.44 -16.45
N ILE A 317 1.77 -5.63 -17.57
CA ILE A 317 1.13 -5.74 -18.89
C ILE A 317 0.32 -7.03 -19.02
N LEU A 318 0.82 -8.18 -18.55
CA LEU A 318 0.07 -9.44 -18.66
C LEU A 318 -1.27 -9.41 -17.94
N PRO A 319 -1.35 -9.03 -16.64
CA PRO A 319 -2.65 -8.89 -15.97
C PRO A 319 -3.52 -7.78 -16.56
N PHE A 320 -2.91 -6.65 -17.02
CA PHE A 320 -3.64 -5.60 -17.73
C PHE A 320 -4.35 -6.13 -18.97
N LEU A 321 -3.65 -6.88 -19.83
CA LEU A 321 -4.25 -7.49 -21.02
C LEU A 321 -5.36 -8.48 -20.65
N GLY A 322 -5.16 -9.26 -19.57
CA GLY A 322 -6.18 -10.16 -19.04
C GLY A 322 -7.43 -9.40 -18.59
N ILE A 323 -7.27 -8.29 -17.85
CA ILE A 323 -8.39 -7.44 -17.41
C ILE A 323 -9.07 -6.80 -18.62
N LEU A 324 -8.31 -6.29 -19.59
CA LEU A 324 -8.84 -5.69 -20.81
C LEU A 324 -9.72 -6.68 -21.59
N ALA A 325 -9.22 -7.90 -21.79
CA ALA A 325 -9.95 -8.97 -22.48
C ALA A 325 -11.23 -9.40 -21.73
N LEU A 326 -11.15 -9.47 -20.39
CA LEU A 326 -12.24 -9.91 -19.53
C LEU A 326 -13.12 -8.76 -19.02
N SER A 327 -12.84 -7.50 -19.38
CA SER A 327 -13.53 -6.32 -18.84
C SER A 327 -15.04 -6.35 -18.97
N GLY A 328 -15.56 -6.91 -20.07
CA GLY A 328 -17.00 -7.10 -20.27
C GLY A 328 -17.60 -8.12 -19.29
N VAL A 329 -16.90 -9.23 -19.05
CA VAL A 329 -17.31 -10.26 -18.08
C VAL A 329 -17.21 -9.70 -16.66
N ILE A 330 -16.11 -9.01 -16.36
CA ILE A 330 -15.90 -8.37 -15.06
C ILE A 330 -17.07 -7.42 -14.74
N THR A 331 -17.42 -6.52 -15.65
CA THR A 331 -18.53 -5.57 -15.45
C THR A 331 -19.88 -6.26 -15.27
N SER A 332 -20.12 -7.34 -15.98
CA SER A 332 -21.39 -8.11 -15.82
C SER A 332 -21.57 -8.67 -14.41
N PHE A 333 -20.47 -9.03 -13.72
CA PHE A 333 -20.52 -9.48 -12.32
C PHE A 333 -20.91 -8.36 -11.34
N TYR A 334 -20.58 -7.09 -11.64
CA TYR A 334 -21.03 -5.94 -10.84
C TYR A 334 -22.52 -5.60 -11.07
N GLY A 335 -23.07 -5.99 -12.19
CA GLY A 335 -24.47 -5.76 -12.54
C GLY A 335 -24.71 -4.50 -13.39
N ASN A 336 -25.95 -4.32 -13.85
CA ASN A 336 -26.31 -3.29 -14.84
C ASN A 336 -26.08 -1.84 -14.39
N SER A 337 -26.09 -1.57 -13.07
CA SER A 337 -25.83 -0.24 -12.53
C SER A 337 -24.36 0.23 -12.72
N PHE A 338 -23.46 -0.69 -13.09
CA PHE A 338 -22.05 -0.42 -13.31
C PHE A 338 -21.66 -0.41 -14.81
N ALA A 339 -22.57 -0.03 -15.71
CA ALA A 339 -22.30 -0.04 -17.15
C ALA A 339 -21.02 0.71 -17.55
N ASP A 340 -20.78 1.88 -16.93
CA ASP A 340 -19.64 2.74 -17.21
C ASP A 340 -18.32 2.20 -16.64
N LEU A 341 -18.37 1.22 -15.73
CA LEU A 341 -17.21 0.68 -15.03
C LEU A 341 -16.19 0.08 -15.99
N ARG A 342 -16.62 -0.48 -17.12
CA ARG A 342 -15.72 -1.10 -18.11
C ARG A 342 -14.63 -0.14 -18.59
N VAL A 343 -15.00 1.10 -18.91
CA VAL A 343 -14.06 2.10 -19.40
C VAL A 343 -13.14 2.53 -18.25
N VAL A 344 -13.69 2.79 -17.08
CA VAL A 344 -12.93 3.23 -15.89
C VAL A 344 -11.90 2.17 -15.47
N ILE A 345 -12.28 0.87 -15.43
CA ILE A 345 -11.36 -0.24 -15.12
C ILE A 345 -10.22 -0.29 -16.14
N ASN A 346 -10.53 -0.23 -17.44
CA ASN A 346 -9.53 -0.34 -18.49
C ASN A 346 -8.50 0.81 -18.42
N VAL A 347 -8.96 2.04 -18.21
CA VAL A 347 -8.07 3.21 -18.09
C VAL A 347 -7.26 3.14 -16.80
N TYR A 348 -7.87 2.78 -15.66
CA TYR A 348 -7.13 2.66 -14.40
C TYR A 348 -6.13 1.50 -14.42
N ALA A 349 -6.51 0.36 -15.01
CA ALA A 349 -5.60 -0.78 -15.20
C ALA A 349 -4.40 -0.40 -16.09
N PHE A 350 -4.61 0.41 -17.13
CA PHE A 350 -3.51 0.96 -17.94
C PHE A 350 -2.59 1.88 -17.11
N ALA A 351 -3.15 2.69 -16.18
CA ALA A 351 -2.36 3.54 -15.28
C ALA A 351 -1.39 2.74 -14.39
N THR A 352 -1.67 1.47 -14.11
CA THR A 352 -0.77 0.63 -13.30
C THR A 352 0.58 0.35 -13.99
N ILE A 353 0.65 0.41 -15.31
CA ILE A 353 1.90 0.21 -16.06
C ILE A 353 2.93 1.29 -15.71
N PRO A 354 2.66 2.60 -15.90
CA PRO A 354 3.59 3.64 -15.47
C PRO A 354 3.78 3.67 -13.94
N MET A 355 2.79 3.27 -13.12
CA MET A 355 2.94 3.13 -11.67
C MET A 355 4.03 2.08 -11.34
N CYS A 356 4.03 0.93 -12.00
CA CYS A 356 5.04 -0.11 -11.81
C CYS A 356 6.45 0.37 -12.20
N LEU A 357 6.60 1.05 -13.33
CA LEU A 357 7.88 1.64 -13.75
C LEU A 357 8.38 2.66 -12.74
N THR A 358 7.49 3.55 -12.31
CA THR A 358 7.79 4.57 -11.31
C THR A 358 8.29 3.93 -10.01
N SER A 359 7.71 2.81 -9.57
CA SER A 359 8.12 2.12 -8.33
C SER A 359 9.56 1.59 -8.39
N VAL A 360 9.99 1.05 -9.54
CA VAL A 360 11.37 0.57 -9.74
C VAL A 360 12.37 1.74 -9.74
N LEU A 361 12.04 2.83 -10.45
CA LEU A 361 12.88 4.04 -10.50
C LEU A 361 13.00 4.72 -9.12
N GLN A 362 11.92 4.69 -8.33
CA GLN A 362 11.94 5.17 -6.94
C GLN A 362 12.85 4.31 -6.06
N ALA A 363 12.83 2.98 -6.22
CA ALA A 363 13.73 2.09 -5.51
C ALA A 363 15.21 2.36 -5.85
N ASP A 364 15.52 2.70 -7.11
CA ASP A 364 16.87 3.09 -7.53
C ASP A 364 17.32 4.41 -6.90
N LEU A 365 16.45 5.42 -6.85
CA LEU A 365 16.72 6.68 -6.16
C LEU A 365 16.99 6.49 -4.67
N LEU A 366 16.18 5.65 -4.01
CA LEU A 366 16.37 5.29 -2.60
C LEU A 366 17.70 4.56 -2.37
N ALA A 367 18.05 3.63 -3.25
CA ALA A 367 19.31 2.89 -3.19
C ALA A 367 20.53 3.82 -3.30
N LYS A 368 20.43 4.87 -4.11
CA LYS A 368 21.46 5.90 -4.28
C LYS A 368 21.45 6.98 -3.18
N GLY A 369 20.55 6.90 -2.20
CA GLY A 369 20.46 7.83 -1.07
C GLY A 369 19.77 9.17 -1.37
N HIS A 370 19.11 9.33 -2.51
CA HIS A 370 18.40 10.57 -2.90
C HIS A 370 16.98 10.66 -2.30
N ASN A 371 16.84 10.40 -0.99
CA ASN A 371 15.56 10.29 -0.30
C ASN A 371 14.72 11.59 -0.37
N TRP A 372 15.36 12.75 -0.15
CA TRP A 372 14.66 14.04 -0.20
C TRP A 372 14.19 14.41 -1.60
N MET A 373 15.01 14.12 -2.61
CA MET A 373 14.61 14.34 -4.00
C MET A 373 13.40 13.48 -4.38
N LEU A 374 13.42 12.22 -3.97
CA LEU A 374 12.28 11.32 -4.17
C LEU A 374 11.02 11.85 -3.49
N PHE A 375 11.13 12.29 -2.23
CA PHE A 375 9.99 12.87 -1.50
C PHE A 375 9.39 14.07 -2.25
N ILE A 376 10.23 15.00 -2.71
CA ILE A 376 9.78 16.20 -3.44
C ILE A 376 9.08 15.80 -4.74
N LEU A 377 9.69 14.91 -5.56
CA LEU A 377 9.12 14.50 -6.85
C LEU A 377 7.78 13.75 -6.68
N ARG A 378 7.67 12.90 -5.66
CA ARG A 378 6.39 12.22 -5.33
C ARG A 378 5.33 13.23 -4.90
N THR A 379 5.67 14.13 -3.99
CA THR A 379 4.73 15.14 -3.48
C THR A 379 4.25 16.07 -4.60
N ILE A 380 5.14 16.53 -5.49
CA ILE A 380 4.76 17.35 -6.64
C ILE A 380 3.77 16.59 -7.53
N ARG A 381 4.06 15.33 -7.87
CA ARG A 381 3.14 14.49 -8.66
C ARG A 381 1.76 14.39 -8.00
N ASP A 382 1.73 14.07 -6.71
CA ASP A 382 0.48 13.82 -5.98
C ASP A 382 -0.34 15.12 -5.83
N VAL A 383 0.31 16.26 -5.60
CA VAL A 383 -0.33 17.58 -5.59
C VAL A 383 -0.86 17.95 -6.98
N VAL A 384 -0.10 17.67 -8.05
CA VAL A 384 -0.55 17.91 -9.43
C VAL A 384 -1.80 17.09 -9.73
N ILE A 385 -1.88 15.83 -9.30
CA ILE A 385 -3.10 15.00 -9.46
C ILE A 385 -4.30 15.70 -8.81
N VAL A 386 -4.18 16.16 -7.57
CA VAL A 386 -5.29 16.80 -6.84
C VAL A 386 -5.69 18.13 -7.46
N VAL A 387 -4.71 18.97 -7.81
CA VAL A 387 -4.98 20.28 -8.42
C VAL A 387 -5.64 20.12 -9.80
N THR A 388 -5.14 19.21 -10.64
CA THR A 388 -5.73 18.93 -11.95
C THR A 388 -7.15 18.36 -11.81
N ALA A 389 -7.37 17.44 -10.85
CA ALA A 389 -8.71 16.92 -10.56
C ALA A 389 -9.65 18.05 -10.10
N TYR A 390 -9.21 18.91 -9.19
CA TYR A 390 -10.00 20.05 -8.73
C TYR A 390 -10.40 20.99 -9.89
N LEU A 391 -9.43 21.39 -10.72
CA LEU A 391 -9.68 22.28 -11.86
C LEU A 391 -10.65 21.65 -12.87
N LEU A 392 -10.42 20.37 -13.21
CA LEU A 392 -11.25 19.69 -14.21
C LEU A 392 -12.68 19.46 -13.69
N PHE A 393 -12.85 19.01 -12.45
CA PHE A 393 -14.17 18.74 -11.89
C PHE A 393 -14.97 20.01 -11.60
N SER A 394 -14.30 21.11 -11.27
CA SER A 394 -14.98 22.40 -11.07
C SER A 394 -15.44 23.06 -12.36
N THR A 395 -14.78 22.76 -13.49
CA THR A 395 -15.12 23.37 -14.81
C THR A 395 -16.05 22.50 -15.64
N GLN A 396 -16.04 21.18 -15.45
CA GLN A 396 -16.81 20.22 -16.25
C GLN A 396 -17.53 19.18 -15.36
N PRO A 397 -18.51 19.56 -14.56
CA PRO A 397 -19.15 18.65 -13.60
C PRO A 397 -20.01 17.54 -14.24
N GLU A 398 -20.36 17.66 -15.53
CA GLU A 398 -21.19 16.67 -16.23
C GLU A 398 -20.42 15.45 -16.75
N GLN A 399 -19.09 15.47 -16.71
CA GLN A 399 -18.26 14.36 -17.16
C GLN A 399 -18.01 13.33 -16.05
N SER A 400 -17.82 12.05 -16.44
CA SER A 400 -17.44 10.99 -15.49
C SER A 400 -16.14 11.34 -14.77
N THR A 401 -16.27 11.72 -13.50
CA THR A 401 -15.11 12.11 -12.65
C THR A 401 -14.22 10.92 -12.33
N ALA A 402 -14.77 9.70 -12.24
CA ALA A 402 -14.00 8.46 -12.05
C ALA A 402 -13.07 8.18 -13.24
N LEU A 403 -13.59 8.37 -14.47
CA LEU A 403 -12.80 8.23 -15.68
C LEU A 403 -11.70 9.30 -15.76
N ASN A 404 -12.08 10.55 -15.52
CA ASN A 404 -11.16 11.67 -15.56
C ASN A 404 -10.04 11.52 -14.53
N LEU A 405 -10.33 11.12 -13.30
CA LEU A 405 -9.28 10.85 -12.30
C LEU A 405 -8.37 9.69 -12.73
N SER A 406 -8.93 8.66 -13.36
CA SER A 406 -8.14 7.55 -13.91
C SER A 406 -7.19 8.03 -15.03
N LEU A 407 -7.64 8.91 -15.93
CA LEU A 407 -6.81 9.53 -16.97
C LEU A 407 -5.73 10.44 -16.38
N ILE A 408 -6.07 11.26 -15.38
CA ILE A 408 -5.10 12.09 -14.65
C ILE A 408 -3.99 11.22 -14.06
N ASN A 409 -4.34 10.07 -13.47
CA ASN A 409 -3.35 9.12 -12.95
C ASN A 409 -2.45 8.58 -14.06
N VAL A 410 -2.99 8.20 -15.23
CA VAL A 410 -2.18 7.76 -16.39
C VAL A 410 -1.14 8.81 -16.75
N VAL A 411 -1.57 10.06 -16.94
CA VAL A 411 -0.69 11.16 -17.36
C VAL A 411 0.34 11.48 -16.26
N ALA A 412 -0.11 11.64 -15.01
CA ALA A 412 0.77 12.04 -13.92
C ALA A 412 1.85 10.97 -13.61
N TYR A 413 1.50 9.69 -13.61
CA TYR A 413 2.47 8.62 -13.40
C TYR A 413 3.39 8.43 -14.61
N SER A 414 2.91 8.63 -15.83
CA SER A 414 3.77 8.59 -17.03
C SER A 414 4.79 9.71 -17.02
N LEU A 415 4.38 10.95 -16.72
CA LEU A 415 5.28 12.08 -16.56
C LEU A 415 6.26 11.88 -15.41
N SER A 416 5.81 11.33 -14.29
CA SER A 416 6.68 10.98 -13.17
C SER A 416 7.72 9.93 -13.55
N ALA A 417 7.36 8.89 -14.30
CA ALA A 417 8.29 7.88 -14.79
C ALA A 417 9.36 8.49 -15.69
N ILE A 418 8.97 9.35 -16.64
CA ILE A 418 9.90 10.06 -17.54
C ILE A 418 10.84 10.97 -16.73
N THR A 419 10.30 11.77 -15.81
CA THR A 419 11.09 12.68 -14.98
C THR A 419 12.12 11.95 -14.13
N LEU A 420 11.71 10.86 -13.47
CA LEU A 420 12.60 10.03 -12.67
C LEU A 420 13.69 9.37 -13.54
N PHE A 421 13.32 8.88 -14.70
CA PHE A 421 14.25 8.25 -15.64
C PHE A 421 15.32 9.24 -16.14
N VAL A 422 14.90 10.44 -16.58
CA VAL A 422 15.81 11.51 -17.05
C VAL A 422 16.74 11.95 -15.91
N PHE A 423 16.21 12.10 -14.69
CA PHE A 423 17.02 12.46 -13.54
C PHE A 423 18.08 11.41 -13.24
N LEU A 424 17.72 10.12 -13.24
CA LEU A 424 18.63 9.01 -12.99
C LEU A 424 19.73 8.90 -14.06
N GLN A 425 19.39 9.11 -15.33
CA GLN A 425 20.37 9.13 -16.41
C GLN A 425 21.39 10.28 -16.23
N ARG A 426 20.90 11.49 -15.92
CA ARG A 426 21.79 12.65 -15.68
C ARG A 426 22.71 12.44 -14.47
N ALA A 427 22.19 11.86 -13.38
CA ALA A 427 22.97 11.53 -12.21
C ALA A 427 24.07 10.50 -12.52
N THR A 428 23.75 9.49 -13.30
CA THR A 428 24.72 8.45 -13.70
C THR A 428 25.82 8.99 -14.62
N ASN A 429 25.46 9.82 -15.60
CA ASN A 429 26.44 10.43 -16.53
C ASN A 429 27.42 11.35 -15.80
N LYS A 430 26.97 12.13 -14.79
CA LYS A 430 27.86 12.95 -13.99
C LYS A 430 28.92 12.15 -13.21
N ILE A 431 28.56 10.95 -12.73
CA ILE A 431 29.47 10.06 -12.01
C ILE A 431 30.53 9.50 -12.98
N THR A 432 30.12 9.07 -14.15
CA THR A 432 31.01 8.48 -15.19
C THR A 432 32.02 9.52 -15.71
N THR A 433 31.58 10.78 -15.92
CA THR A 433 32.46 11.87 -16.35
C THR A 433 33.50 12.20 -15.27
N LYS A 434 33.10 12.21 -14.01
CA LYS A 434 34.01 12.51 -12.87
C LYS A 434 35.04 11.40 -12.65
N THR A 435 34.70 10.16 -12.89
CA THR A 435 35.61 9.01 -12.81
C THR A 435 36.63 9.01 -13.96
N ASN A 436 36.22 9.37 -15.17
CA ASN A 436 37.12 9.47 -16.33
C ASN A 436 38.07 10.67 -16.20
N THR A 437 37.65 11.80 -15.63
CA THR A 437 38.55 12.96 -15.39
C THR A 437 39.60 12.66 -14.32
N ASN A 438 39.23 11.94 -13.27
CA ASN A 438 40.20 11.54 -12.23
C ASN A 438 41.19 10.46 -12.72
N SER A 439 40.76 9.54 -13.58
CA SER A 439 41.67 8.54 -14.17
C SER A 439 42.63 9.16 -15.18
N SER A 440 42.22 10.20 -15.92
CA SER A 440 43.10 10.93 -16.85
C SER A 440 44.08 11.83 -16.13
N MET A 441 43.79 12.37 -14.92
CA MET A 441 44.73 13.11 -14.10
C MET A 441 45.82 12.21 -13.47
N HIS A 442 45.43 11.01 -12.99
CA HIS A 442 46.39 10.06 -12.44
C HIS A 442 47.37 9.51 -13.50
N THR A 443 46.91 9.33 -14.75
CA THR A 443 47.79 8.88 -15.86
C THR A 443 48.73 9.99 -16.33
N GLN A 444 48.44 11.25 -16.10
CA GLN A 444 49.37 12.37 -16.42
C GLN A 444 50.41 12.62 -15.29
N GLU A 445 50.11 12.29 -14.04
CA GLU A 445 51.06 12.36 -12.91
C GLU A 445 52.07 11.17 -12.93
N GLU A 446 51.74 10.02 -13.51
CA GLU A 446 52.68 8.88 -13.66
C GLU A 446 53.63 9.00 -14.89
N THR A 447 53.41 9.99 -15.76
CA THR A 447 54.21 10.23 -16.94
C THR A 447 55.14 11.46 -16.86
N GLN A 448 55.18 12.16 -15.72
CA GLN A 448 56.19 13.18 -15.35
C GLN A 448 57.15 12.63 -14.28
#